data_f0bb6953eb47345825209d1abc619688
#
_entry.id   f0bb6953eb47345825209d1abc619688
#
_cell.length_a   1.000
_cell.length_b   1.000
_cell.length_c   1.000
_cell.angle_alpha   90.00
_cell.angle_beta   90.00
_cell.angle_gamma   90.00
#
_symmetry.space_group_name_H-M   'P 1'
#
loop_
_entity.id
_entity.type
_entity.pdbx_description
1 polymer ?
#
loop_
_entity_poly.entity_id
_entity_poly.type
_entity_poly.pdbx_seq_one_letter_code
_entity_poly.pdbx_strand_id
1 'polypeptide(L)'
;MKRIVFASTVALLLTCTGLWAHHSYSTFYLMDHRVTLKGQVAKVSFLNPHVMLTIETKNSGTWQAEWTNVDNLTRQGIKPATIQTGDFLEIEGSPARNPESRVVSALTEIRRPADGWRWVSPDSRTIE
;
A
#
# COMPACT_ATOMS: atom_id res chain seq x y z
N MET A 1 0.63 17.73 -47.13
CA MET A 1 -0.55 17.45 -46.30
C MET A 1 -0.55 16.07 -45.63
N LYS A 2 -0.11 15.00 -46.28
CA LYS A 2 -0.10 13.63 -45.68
C LYS A 2 0.83 13.47 -44.44
N ARG A 3 1.93 14.22 -44.36
CA ARG A 3 2.90 14.11 -43.22
C ARG A 3 2.42 14.80 -41.93
N ILE A 4 1.58 15.83 -42.03
CA ILE A 4 1.06 16.57 -40.87
C ILE A 4 -0.03 15.78 -40.17
N VAL A 5 -0.86 15.05 -40.91
CA VAL A 5 -1.93 14.20 -40.33
C VAL A 5 -1.33 13.04 -39.54
N PHE A 6 -0.21 12.46 -40.04
CA PHE A 6 0.46 11.35 -39.33
C PHE A 6 1.09 11.79 -38.00
N ALA A 7 1.70 12.98 -37.98
CA ALA A 7 2.29 13.53 -36.75
C ALA A 7 1.22 13.87 -35.67
N SER A 8 0.07 14.38 -36.10
CA SER A 8 -1.04 14.70 -35.20
C SER A 8 -1.69 13.46 -34.61
N THR A 9 -1.79 12.37 -35.37
CA THR A 9 -2.36 11.10 -34.89
C THR A 9 -1.43 10.41 -33.88
N VAL A 10 -0.11 10.45 -34.08
CA VAL A 10 0.88 9.90 -33.17
C VAL A 10 0.92 10.71 -31.87
N ALA A 11 0.83 12.05 -31.92
CA ALA A 11 0.78 12.91 -30.74
C ALA A 11 -0.47 12.66 -29.90
N LEU A 12 -1.63 12.40 -30.52
CA LEU A 12 -2.89 12.11 -29.82
C LEU A 12 -2.87 10.74 -29.12
N LEU A 13 -2.18 9.76 -29.70
CA LEU A 13 -2.04 8.42 -29.10
C LEU A 13 -1.12 8.41 -27.87
N LEU A 14 -0.14 9.31 -27.79
CA LEU A 14 0.79 9.42 -26.67
C LEU A 14 0.17 10.11 -25.44
N THR A 15 -0.91 10.86 -25.59
CA THR A 15 -1.58 11.55 -24.46
C THR A 15 -2.59 10.67 -23.72
N CYS A 16 -2.96 9.51 -24.25
CA CYS A 16 -3.96 8.61 -23.62
C CYS A 16 -3.40 7.63 -22.58
N THR A 17 -2.09 7.56 -22.37
CA THR A 17 -1.47 6.57 -21.49
C THR A 17 -1.45 6.97 -20.01
N GLY A 18 -1.79 8.21 -19.68
CA GLY A 18 -1.74 8.72 -18.30
C GLY A 18 -2.98 8.49 -17.43
N LEU A 19 -4.11 8.10 -18.03
CA LEU A 19 -5.41 8.04 -17.31
C LEU A 19 -5.73 6.69 -16.64
N TRP A 20 -4.96 5.66 -16.90
CA TRP A 20 -5.25 4.30 -16.39
C TRP A 20 -4.64 3.97 -15.03
N ALA A 21 -3.66 4.74 -14.56
CA ALA A 21 -2.95 4.43 -13.33
C ALA A 21 -3.74 4.72 -12.04
N HIS A 22 -4.73 5.62 -12.07
CA HIS A 22 -5.48 6.02 -10.88
C HIS A 22 -6.71 5.15 -10.55
N HIS A 23 -7.19 4.34 -11.50
CA HIS A 23 -8.40 3.53 -11.30
C HIS A 23 -8.15 2.12 -10.73
N SER A 24 -6.89 1.66 -10.63
CA SER A 24 -6.61 0.26 -10.28
C SER A 24 -6.80 -0.05 -8.78
N TYR A 25 -6.53 0.90 -7.88
CA TYR A 25 -6.63 0.67 -6.43
C TYR A 25 -8.07 0.41 -5.99
N SER A 26 -9.01 1.27 -6.37
CA SER A 26 -10.44 1.13 -6.06
C SER A 26 -11.10 -0.10 -6.72
N THR A 27 -10.48 -0.66 -7.76
CA THR A 27 -10.94 -1.91 -8.38
C THR A 27 -10.69 -3.11 -7.46
N PHE A 28 -9.59 -3.12 -6.72
CA PHE A 28 -9.16 -4.27 -5.92
C PHE A 28 -9.43 -4.08 -4.42
N TYR A 29 -9.54 -2.84 -3.94
CA TYR A 29 -9.69 -2.51 -2.52
C TYR A 29 -10.94 -1.69 -2.24
N LEU A 30 -11.48 -1.85 -1.04
CA LEU A 30 -12.60 -1.05 -0.52
C LEU A 30 -12.04 0.23 0.10
N MET A 31 -11.82 1.26 -0.74
CA MET A 31 -11.13 2.49 -0.33
C MET A 31 -11.88 3.35 0.69
N ASP A 32 -13.19 3.18 0.77
CA ASP A 32 -14.11 3.81 1.73
C ASP A 32 -14.27 3.03 3.04
N HIS A 33 -13.64 1.87 3.15
CA HIS A 33 -13.64 1.04 4.36
C HIS A 33 -12.24 0.98 4.96
N ARG A 34 -12.17 0.96 6.30
CA ARG A 34 -10.94 0.75 7.05
C ARG A 34 -11.10 -0.45 7.96
N VAL A 35 -10.04 -1.24 8.01
CA VAL A 35 -9.92 -2.34 8.97
C VAL A 35 -8.60 -2.19 9.73
N THR A 36 -8.58 -2.68 10.96
CA THR A 36 -7.35 -2.76 11.76
C THR A 36 -6.96 -4.22 11.93
N LEU A 37 -5.81 -4.58 11.36
CA LEU A 37 -5.16 -5.86 11.66
C LEU A 37 -4.35 -5.75 12.94
N LYS A 38 -4.46 -6.75 13.81
CA LYS A 38 -3.62 -6.87 15.02
C LYS A 38 -2.97 -8.24 15.03
N GLY A 39 -1.66 -8.27 15.01
CA GLY A 39 -0.95 -9.53 14.96
C GLY A 39 0.57 -9.39 14.94
N GLN A 40 1.21 -10.55 14.88
CA GLN A 40 2.66 -10.67 14.87
C GLN A 40 3.19 -10.70 13.45
N VAL A 41 4.29 -9.99 13.21
CA VAL A 41 4.99 -10.03 11.92
C VAL A 41 5.66 -11.40 11.77
N ALA A 42 5.20 -12.18 10.80
CA ALA A 42 5.83 -13.45 10.42
C ALA A 42 6.94 -13.23 9.38
N LYS A 43 6.78 -12.23 8.50
CA LYS A 43 7.75 -11.93 7.45
C LYS A 43 7.68 -10.46 7.05
N VAL A 44 8.84 -9.88 6.76
CA VAL A 44 8.99 -8.57 6.12
C VAL A 44 9.65 -8.79 4.75
N SER A 45 9.02 -8.30 3.68
CA SER A 45 9.60 -8.24 2.34
C SER A 45 9.80 -6.77 1.98
N PHE A 46 11.00 -6.24 2.21
CA PHE A 46 11.35 -4.84 1.97
C PHE A 46 11.89 -4.68 0.55
N LEU A 47 11.01 -4.83 -0.45
CA LEU A 47 11.33 -4.85 -1.88
C LEU A 47 10.32 -4.02 -2.67
N ASN A 48 10.75 -3.51 -3.84
CA ASN A 48 9.86 -2.90 -4.82
C ASN A 48 9.07 -3.98 -5.60
N PRO A 49 7.87 -3.70 -6.12
CA PRO A 49 7.19 -2.40 -6.16
C PRO A 49 6.55 -1.98 -4.84
N HIS A 50 6.23 -2.91 -3.93
CA HIS A 50 5.62 -2.64 -2.64
C HIS A 50 6.28 -3.46 -1.53
N VAL A 51 6.51 -2.82 -0.39
CA VAL A 51 6.92 -3.52 0.83
C VAL A 51 5.72 -4.30 1.35
N MET A 52 5.94 -5.58 1.69
CA MET A 52 4.90 -6.48 2.17
C MET A 52 5.21 -6.96 3.59
N LEU A 53 4.20 -6.89 4.45
CA LEU A 53 4.25 -7.47 5.79
C LEU A 53 3.30 -8.67 5.84
N THR A 54 3.81 -9.82 6.24
CA THR A 54 2.98 -10.99 6.55
C THR A 54 2.65 -10.97 8.03
N ILE A 55 1.36 -10.92 8.38
CA ILE A 55 0.86 -10.76 9.73
C ILE A 55 0.08 -12.00 10.15
N GLU A 56 0.49 -12.62 11.24
CA GLU A 56 -0.26 -13.69 11.88
C GLU A 56 -1.18 -13.11 12.94
N THR A 57 -2.49 -13.21 12.71
CA THR A 57 -3.51 -12.73 13.63
C THR A 57 -4.01 -13.87 14.53
N LYS A 58 -4.43 -13.54 15.75
CA LYS A 58 -4.89 -14.55 16.70
C LYS A 58 -6.13 -15.33 16.24
N ASN A 59 -7.06 -14.68 15.53
CA ASN A 59 -8.39 -15.23 15.27
C ASN A 59 -8.75 -15.35 13.79
N SER A 60 -8.00 -14.71 12.88
CA SER A 60 -8.36 -14.65 11.46
C SER A 60 -7.26 -15.19 10.52
N GLY A 61 -6.24 -15.84 11.09
CA GLY A 61 -5.15 -16.44 10.32
C GLY A 61 -4.17 -15.43 9.75
N THR A 62 -3.50 -15.80 8.69
CA THR A 62 -2.42 -15.01 8.07
C THR A 62 -2.97 -13.98 7.10
N TRP A 63 -2.48 -12.76 7.21
CA TRP A 63 -2.82 -11.62 6.36
C TRP A 63 -1.58 -11.03 5.71
N GLN A 64 -1.77 -10.38 4.57
CA GLN A 64 -0.76 -9.54 3.93
C GLN A 64 -1.14 -8.07 4.10
N ALA A 65 -0.20 -7.27 4.58
CA ALA A 65 -0.32 -5.82 4.56
C ALA A 65 0.61 -5.26 3.48
N GLU A 66 0.00 -4.69 2.44
CA GLU A 66 0.71 -4.06 1.33
C GLU A 66 0.99 -2.61 1.67
N TRP A 67 2.25 -2.30 1.89
CA TRP A 67 2.72 -0.94 2.18
C TRP A 67 3.10 -0.23 0.87
N THR A 68 3.68 0.95 0.95
CA THR A 68 4.17 1.67 -0.23
C THR A 68 5.54 1.15 -0.68
N ASN A 69 6.12 1.73 -1.73
CA ASN A 69 7.41 1.33 -2.27
C ASN A 69 8.58 1.72 -1.34
N VAL A 70 9.73 1.07 -1.57
CA VAL A 70 10.96 1.26 -0.78
C VAL A 70 11.42 2.71 -0.76
N ASP A 71 11.34 3.41 -1.91
CA ASP A 71 11.85 4.79 -2.01
C ASP A 71 11.01 5.76 -1.16
N ASN A 72 9.68 5.60 -1.18
CA ASN A 72 8.78 6.41 -0.35
C ASN A 72 9.05 6.19 1.14
N LEU A 73 9.20 4.94 1.55
CA LEU A 73 9.47 4.59 2.95
C LEU A 73 10.84 5.10 3.40
N THR A 74 11.86 4.97 2.58
CA THR A 74 13.21 5.43 2.89
C THR A 74 13.24 6.95 3.07
N ARG A 75 12.54 7.71 2.23
CA ARG A 75 12.40 9.17 2.41
C ARG A 75 11.68 9.55 3.71
N GLN A 76 10.85 8.68 4.24
CA GLN A 76 10.16 8.85 5.53
C GLN A 76 10.97 8.30 6.71
N GLY A 77 12.21 7.87 6.50
CA GLY A 77 13.09 7.35 7.54
C GLY A 77 12.84 5.88 7.91
N ILE A 78 11.99 5.18 7.17
CA ILE A 78 11.72 3.75 7.35
C ILE A 78 12.83 2.94 6.68
N LYS A 79 13.44 2.05 7.44
CA LYS A 79 14.54 1.18 7.01
C LYS A 79 14.10 -0.28 7.05
N PRO A 80 14.82 -1.20 6.37
CA PRO A 80 14.52 -2.64 6.44
C PRO A 80 14.43 -3.19 7.88
N ALA A 81 15.22 -2.63 8.81
CA ALA A 81 15.24 -3.04 10.21
C ALA A 81 14.20 -2.33 11.10
N THR A 82 13.42 -1.39 10.56
CA THR A 82 12.43 -0.64 11.36
C THR A 82 11.32 -1.54 11.89
N ILE A 83 10.86 -2.50 11.07
CA ILE A 83 9.92 -3.55 11.47
C ILE A 83 10.62 -4.88 11.27
N GLN A 84 10.51 -5.76 12.26
CA GLN A 84 11.16 -7.07 12.25
C GLN A 84 10.16 -8.20 12.49
N THR A 85 10.52 -9.39 12.04
CA THR A 85 9.80 -10.62 12.39
C THR A 85 9.70 -10.74 13.92
N GLY A 86 8.51 -11.04 14.40
CA GLY A 86 8.20 -11.12 15.84
C GLY A 86 7.60 -9.83 16.43
N ASP A 87 7.71 -8.69 15.76
CA ASP A 87 7.04 -7.48 16.22
C ASP A 87 5.52 -7.68 16.23
N PHE A 88 4.85 -7.22 17.28
CA PHE A 88 3.40 -7.13 17.30
C PHE A 88 2.98 -5.76 16.78
N LEU A 89 2.13 -5.74 15.77
CA LEU A 89 1.67 -4.52 15.11
C LEU A 89 0.15 -4.39 15.12
N GLU A 90 -0.30 -3.15 15.13
CA GLU A 90 -1.65 -2.74 14.75
C GLU A 90 -1.56 -1.94 13.46
N ILE A 91 -2.21 -2.43 12.40
CA ILE A 91 -2.12 -1.89 11.03
C ILE A 91 -3.50 -1.50 10.55
N GLU A 92 -3.68 -0.24 10.19
CA GLU A 92 -4.92 0.26 9.59
C GLU A 92 -4.76 0.44 8.08
N GLY A 93 -5.75 -0.05 7.33
CA GLY A 93 -5.76 0.07 5.87
C GLY A 93 -7.09 -0.35 5.25
N SER A 94 -7.16 -0.30 3.93
CA SER A 94 -8.31 -0.72 3.14
C SER A 94 -8.24 -2.22 2.84
N PRO A 95 -9.31 -2.99 3.16
CA PRO A 95 -9.33 -4.42 2.85
C PRO A 95 -9.55 -4.64 1.35
N ALA A 96 -9.06 -5.76 0.85
CA ALA A 96 -9.37 -6.21 -0.49
C ALA A 96 -10.89 -6.47 -0.64
N ARG A 97 -11.42 -6.24 -1.85
CA ARG A 97 -12.83 -6.55 -2.18
C ARG A 97 -13.13 -8.05 -2.08
N ASN A 98 -12.16 -8.89 -2.45
CA ASN A 98 -12.26 -10.32 -2.20
C ASN A 98 -11.73 -10.62 -0.78
N PRO A 99 -12.62 -10.97 0.18
CA PRO A 99 -12.21 -11.22 1.56
C PRO A 99 -11.30 -12.44 1.72
N GLU A 100 -11.36 -13.39 0.78
CA GLU A 100 -10.53 -14.59 0.81
C GLU A 100 -9.05 -14.29 0.52
N SER A 101 -8.75 -13.18 -0.14
CA SER A 101 -7.37 -12.77 -0.43
C SER A 101 -6.60 -12.41 0.83
N ARG A 102 -7.29 -11.98 1.91
CA ARG A 102 -6.70 -11.57 3.19
C ARG A 102 -5.56 -10.57 3.01
N VAL A 103 -5.82 -9.53 2.23
CA VAL A 103 -4.90 -8.43 1.97
C VAL A 103 -5.53 -7.13 2.44
N VAL A 104 -4.72 -6.30 3.08
CA VAL A 104 -5.00 -4.87 3.31
C VAL A 104 -3.96 -4.05 2.60
N SER A 105 -4.37 -2.93 2.03
CA SER A 105 -3.51 -1.97 1.34
C SER A 105 -3.92 -0.54 1.65
N ALA A 106 -3.32 0.45 0.99
CA ALA A 106 -3.56 1.87 1.28
C ALA A 106 -3.48 2.13 2.80
N LEU A 107 -2.37 1.66 3.39
CA LEU A 107 -2.18 1.74 4.84
C LEU A 107 -2.17 3.20 5.28
N THR A 108 -2.94 3.51 6.30
CA THR A 108 -3.03 4.85 6.90
C THR A 108 -2.21 4.98 8.17
N GLU A 109 -2.09 3.89 8.92
CA GLU A 109 -1.33 3.87 10.17
C GLU A 109 -0.75 2.50 10.45
N ILE A 110 0.46 2.48 11.05
CA ILE A 110 1.06 1.29 11.68
C ILE A 110 1.52 1.69 13.07
N ARG A 111 1.15 0.93 14.08
CA ARG A 111 1.59 1.10 15.46
C ARG A 111 2.28 -0.15 15.97
N ARG A 112 3.35 0.04 16.74
CA ARG A 112 3.99 -1.01 17.53
C ARG A 112 3.84 -0.67 19.02
N PRO A 113 2.84 -1.27 19.71
CA PRO A 113 2.53 -0.92 21.09
C PRO A 113 3.66 -1.15 22.08
N ALA A 114 4.56 -2.10 21.80
CA ALA A 114 5.65 -2.48 22.70
C ALA A 114 6.61 -1.33 23.05
N ASP A 115 6.83 -0.40 22.13
CA ASP A 115 7.74 0.75 22.29
C ASP A 115 7.12 2.11 21.93
N GLY A 116 5.82 2.11 21.52
CA GLY A 116 5.10 3.31 21.12
C GLY A 116 5.46 3.82 19.72
N TRP A 117 6.25 3.05 18.93
CA TRP A 117 6.56 3.45 17.57
C TRP A 117 5.29 3.53 16.71
N ARG A 118 5.23 4.58 15.89
CA ARG A 118 4.07 4.87 15.04
C ARG A 118 4.51 5.42 13.70
N TRP A 119 3.91 4.91 12.63
CA TRP A 119 3.96 5.49 11.29
C TRP A 119 2.55 5.90 10.86
N VAL A 120 2.43 7.07 10.25
CA VAL A 120 1.16 7.58 9.68
C VAL A 120 1.43 7.98 8.24
N SER A 121 0.55 7.55 7.34
CA SER A 121 0.66 7.89 5.92
C SER A 121 0.66 9.42 5.73
N PRO A 122 1.60 9.98 4.97
CA PRO A 122 1.57 11.40 4.62
C PRO A 122 0.26 11.83 3.97
N ASP A 123 -0.34 10.96 3.16
CA ASP A 123 -1.58 11.23 2.43
C ASP A 123 -2.82 11.27 3.34
N SER A 124 -2.78 10.60 4.50
CA SER A 124 -3.89 10.59 5.46
C SER A 124 -4.02 11.90 6.26
N ARG A 125 -3.03 12.79 6.21
CA ARG A 125 -3.04 14.08 6.92
C ARG A 125 -3.73 15.21 6.16
N THR A 126 -4.17 14.95 4.94
CA THR A 126 -4.76 15.97 4.05
C THR A 126 -6.30 15.97 4.09
N ILE A 127 -6.92 15.19 5.01
CA ILE A 127 -8.39 15.08 5.14
C ILE A 127 -8.81 15.68 6.50
N GLU A 128 -8.42 16.92 6.76
CA GLU A 128 -9.01 17.79 7.78
C GLU A 128 -9.65 19.02 7.12
#